data_df98447a5d36e67c062567dbe5094527
#
_entry.id   df98447a5d36e67c062567dbe5094527
#
_cell.length_a   1.000
_cell.length_b   1.000
_cell.length_c   1.000
_cell.angle_alpha   90.00
_cell.angle_beta   90.00
_cell.angle_gamma   90.00
#
_symmetry.space_group_name_H-M   'P 1'
#
loop_
_entity.id
_entity.type
_entity.pdbx_description
1 polymer ?
#
loop_
_entity_poly.entity_id
_entity_poly.type
_entity_poly.pdbx_seq_one_letter_code
_entity_poly.pdbx_strand_id
1 'polypeptide(L)'
;MDFKELREQLTDEMVKSILIQFNVEPVLETAQEIIFPTCCHNLEGGSPKLYYYKNTKLFHCYTECSETFDIFTLLQKMYKLRGEEISLRQAVSLCDLDASGIKAEDKGYSCVEDIKYMQGLNNIYVPDVDNLDFKTYDKNILRKFSFDYMGLMSWIQEGISIESLQKFNIKYDSYRDAIVIPNFDYEGKLIGIRERFLKPQDVAKGKYRPLYDNGVLYNHPTGRTFYGIYENHKAIERKKIAVIFEGEKSVLLYGTIYGLENNIALATLGQNITKDHIQYLLKMGVRNVILAYDTDYEDYEQLREVEQKYIDKAKILAPYFNVSILMDYDFALEYKSSPIDGGKDIFEKILKDRRII
;
A
#
# COMPACT_ATOMS: atom_id res chain seq x y z
N MET A 1 28.05 -5.74 -23.98
CA MET A 1 27.14 -4.60 -24.14
C MET A 1 26.19 -4.65 -22.91
N ASP A 2 26.05 -3.56 -22.20
CA ASP A 2 25.20 -3.51 -21.00
C ASP A 2 23.74 -3.34 -21.44
N PHE A 3 22.83 -4.18 -20.93
CA PHE A 3 21.39 -4.10 -21.21
C PHE A 3 20.78 -2.76 -20.79
N LYS A 4 21.37 -2.10 -19.80
CA LYS A 4 20.99 -0.76 -19.39
C LYS A 4 21.26 0.24 -20.52
N GLU A 5 22.41 0.15 -21.20
CA GLU A 5 22.74 1.02 -22.33
C GLU A 5 21.79 0.81 -23.51
N LEU A 6 21.40 -0.44 -23.81
CA LEU A 6 20.41 -0.75 -24.85
C LEU A 6 19.03 -0.16 -24.50
N ARG A 7 18.61 -0.30 -23.26
CA ARG A 7 17.32 0.25 -22.80
C ARG A 7 17.31 1.78 -22.84
N GLU A 8 18.43 2.44 -22.52
CA GLU A 8 18.52 3.90 -22.57
C GLU A 8 18.37 4.47 -23.98
N GLN A 9 18.63 3.67 -25.02
CA GLN A 9 18.42 4.08 -26.42
C GLN A 9 16.94 4.10 -26.82
N LEU A 10 16.06 3.43 -26.07
CA LEU A 10 14.62 3.42 -26.35
C LEU A 10 13.98 4.75 -25.96
N THR A 11 13.17 5.29 -26.88
CA THR A 11 12.30 6.42 -26.60
C THR A 11 10.91 5.93 -26.21
N ASP A 12 10.11 6.76 -25.53
CA ASP A 12 8.73 6.42 -25.16
C ASP A 12 7.88 6.12 -26.40
N GLU A 13 8.13 6.84 -27.51
CA GLU A 13 7.46 6.62 -28.79
C GLU A 13 7.81 5.27 -29.41
N MET A 14 9.09 4.84 -29.33
CA MET A 14 9.50 3.52 -29.78
C MET A 14 8.78 2.42 -28.99
N VAL A 15 8.71 2.55 -27.68
CA VAL A 15 8.01 1.61 -26.80
C VAL A 15 6.51 1.51 -27.17
N LYS A 16 5.84 2.65 -27.38
CA LYS A 16 4.46 2.66 -27.85
C LYS A 16 4.30 1.99 -29.22
N SER A 17 5.14 2.34 -30.18
CA SER A 17 5.11 1.78 -31.54
C SER A 17 5.31 0.27 -31.55
N ILE A 18 6.22 -0.25 -30.72
CA ILE A 18 6.46 -1.68 -30.58
C ILE A 18 5.19 -2.39 -30.06
N LEU A 19 4.57 -1.87 -28.99
CA LEU A 19 3.39 -2.51 -28.40
C LEU A 19 2.15 -2.41 -29.28
N ILE A 20 1.99 -1.33 -30.06
CA ILE A 20 0.91 -1.17 -31.05
C ILE A 20 0.99 -2.25 -32.15
N GLN A 21 2.18 -2.70 -32.56
CA GLN A 21 2.34 -3.82 -33.51
C GLN A 21 1.76 -5.14 -32.97
N PHE A 22 1.61 -5.25 -31.65
CA PHE A 22 0.98 -6.39 -30.97
C PHE A 22 -0.51 -6.14 -30.63
N ASN A 23 -1.11 -5.07 -31.16
CA ASN A 23 -2.48 -4.60 -30.86
C ASN A 23 -2.64 -4.17 -29.38
N VAL A 24 -1.57 -3.67 -28.74
CA VAL A 24 -1.59 -3.17 -27.38
C VAL A 24 -1.46 -1.65 -27.42
N GLU A 25 -2.61 -0.98 -27.33
CA GLU A 25 -2.65 0.50 -27.31
C GLU A 25 -2.54 1.03 -25.88
N PRO A 26 -1.89 2.20 -25.68
CA PRO A 26 -1.85 2.84 -24.37
C PRO A 26 -3.24 3.33 -23.96
N VAL A 27 -3.63 3.08 -22.71
CA VAL A 27 -4.92 3.50 -22.14
C VAL A 27 -4.82 4.91 -21.54
N LEU A 28 -3.68 5.25 -20.94
CA LEU A 28 -3.41 6.55 -20.35
C LEU A 28 -1.93 6.86 -20.45
N GLU A 29 -1.62 8.13 -20.73
CA GLU A 29 -0.25 8.64 -20.72
C GLU A 29 -0.18 9.90 -19.85
N THR A 30 0.82 9.95 -18.98
CA THR A 30 1.14 11.10 -18.13
C THR A 30 2.57 11.58 -18.40
N ALA A 31 3.02 12.62 -17.74
CA ALA A 31 4.41 13.06 -17.83
C ALA A 31 5.41 12.00 -17.33
N GLN A 32 5.02 11.09 -16.44
CA GLN A 32 5.90 10.14 -15.76
C GLN A 32 5.72 8.69 -16.21
N GLU A 33 4.52 8.32 -16.69
CA GLU A 33 4.19 6.93 -17.00
C GLU A 33 3.19 6.78 -18.15
N ILE A 34 3.21 5.60 -18.77
CA ILE A 34 2.21 5.17 -19.75
C ILE A 34 1.58 3.88 -19.22
N ILE A 35 0.25 3.80 -19.25
CA ILE A 35 -0.50 2.64 -18.78
C ILE A 35 -1.02 1.86 -19.98
N PHE A 36 -0.71 0.56 -20.00
CA PHE A 36 -1.15 -0.38 -21.02
C PHE A 36 -2.06 -1.46 -20.44
N PRO A 37 -2.84 -2.15 -21.27
CA PRO A 37 -3.45 -3.43 -20.89
C PRO A 37 -2.37 -4.45 -20.50
N THR A 38 -2.69 -5.40 -19.61
CA THR A 38 -1.75 -6.40 -19.09
C THR A 38 -1.41 -7.49 -20.12
N CYS A 39 -0.70 -7.12 -21.18
CA CYS A 39 -0.31 -8.01 -22.26
C CYS A 39 0.77 -9.03 -21.90
N CYS A 40 1.38 -8.91 -20.72
CA CYS A 40 2.42 -9.81 -20.23
C CYS A 40 1.90 -11.21 -19.82
N HIS A 41 0.59 -11.37 -19.62
CA HIS A 41 -0.07 -12.64 -19.30
C HIS A 41 -1.45 -12.81 -19.97
N ASN A 42 -1.93 -11.80 -20.71
CA ASN A 42 -3.17 -11.86 -21.48
C ASN A 42 -3.07 -11.04 -22.77
N LEU A 43 -3.02 -11.72 -23.92
CA LEU A 43 -2.90 -11.07 -25.24
C LEU A 43 -4.23 -10.53 -25.78
N GLU A 44 -5.36 -10.98 -25.26
CA GLU A 44 -6.70 -10.64 -25.80
C GLU A 44 -7.38 -9.45 -25.11
N GLY A 45 -6.63 -8.65 -24.36
CA GLY A 45 -7.13 -7.45 -23.71
C GLY A 45 -7.21 -7.61 -22.18
N GLY A 46 -6.10 -7.42 -21.52
CA GLY A 46 -6.00 -7.38 -20.06
C GLY A 46 -6.51 -6.08 -19.46
N SER A 47 -6.61 -6.04 -18.14
CA SER A 47 -6.92 -4.80 -17.41
C SER A 47 -5.83 -3.74 -17.60
N PRO A 48 -6.13 -2.42 -17.52
CA PRO A 48 -5.15 -1.35 -17.69
C PRO A 48 -4.25 -1.22 -16.44
N LYS A 49 -3.42 -2.24 -16.19
CA LYS A 49 -2.56 -2.34 -15.01
C LYS A 49 -1.12 -2.74 -15.31
N LEU A 50 -0.68 -2.55 -16.55
CA LEU A 50 0.71 -2.64 -16.94
C LEU A 50 1.26 -1.20 -17.10
N TYR A 51 2.11 -0.79 -16.19
CA TYR A 51 2.66 0.56 -16.12
C TYR A 51 4.06 0.59 -16.69
N TYR A 52 4.30 1.46 -17.67
CA TYR A 52 5.63 1.79 -18.17
C TYR A 52 6.09 3.11 -17.54
N TYR A 53 7.20 3.07 -16.84
CA TYR A 53 7.80 4.24 -16.19
C TYR A 53 8.85 4.87 -17.10
N LYS A 54 8.58 6.09 -17.59
CA LYS A 54 9.41 6.81 -18.56
C LYS A 54 10.84 7.08 -18.08
N ASN A 55 11.01 7.32 -16.78
CA ASN A 55 12.30 7.61 -16.15
C ASN A 55 13.20 6.37 -16.02
N THR A 56 12.64 5.20 -15.78
CA THR A 56 13.40 3.95 -15.62
C THR A 56 13.36 3.07 -16.87
N LYS A 57 12.43 3.37 -17.79
CA LYS A 57 12.13 2.58 -19.00
C LYS A 57 11.79 1.13 -18.71
N LEU A 58 11.12 0.90 -17.58
CA LEU A 58 10.67 -0.39 -17.10
C LEU A 58 9.16 -0.48 -17.04
N PHE A 59 8.67 -1.68 -17.24
CA PHE A 59 7.28 -2.03 -17.01
C PHE A 59 7.10 -2.66 -15.62
N HIS A 60 5.95 -2.39 -15.00
CA HIS A 60 5.49 -3.13 -13.84
C HIS A 60 4.05 -3.58 -14.05
N CYS A 61 3.80 -4.86 -13.88
CA CYS A 61 2.46 -5.44 -13.94
C CYS A 61 1.87 -5.50 -12.52
N TYR A 62 0.75 -4.81 -12.30
CA TYR A 62 0.05 -4.77 -11.01
C TYR A 62 -1.06 -5.84 -10.89
N THR A 63 -0.95 -6.94 -11.62
CA THR A 63 -1.90 -8.06 -11.57
C THR A 63 -1.15 -9.40 -11.46
N GLU A 64 -1.58 -10.43 -12.17
CA GLU A 64 -1.15 -11.82 -12.01
C GLU A 64 0.36 -12.05 -11.95
N CYS A 65 1.16 -11.42 -12.80
CA CYS A 65 2.59 -11.63 -12.74
C CYS A 65 3.30 -10.79 -11.68
N SER A 66 2.73 -9.67 -11.24
CA SER A 66 3.28 -8.78 -10.18
C SER A 66 4.78 -8.54 -10.29
N GLU A 67 5.30 -8.47 -11.52
CA GLU A 67 6.74 -8.39 -11.84
C GLU A 67 7.10 -7.08 -12.49
N THR A 68 8.37 -6.67 -12.30
CA THR A 68 8.99 -5.57 -13.04
C THR A 68 9.94 -6.14 -14.09
N PHE A 69 9.86 -5.65 -15.32
CA PHE A 69 10.67 -6.12 -16.45
C PHE A 69 10.86 -5.01 -17.48
N ASP A 70 11.84 -5.18 -18.35
CA ASP A 70 12.06 -4.30 -19.49
C ASP A 70 11.23 -4.72 -20.72
N ILE A 71 11.31 -3.94 -21.80
CA ILE A 71 10.58 -4.24 -23.04
C ILE A 71 11.02 -5.58 -23.66
N PHE A 72 12.30 -5.95 -23.51
CA PHE A 72 12.82 -7.18 -24.10
C PHE A 72 12.21 -8.41 -23.42
N THR A 73 12.15 -8.39 -22.10
CA THR A 73 11.50 -9.42 -21.30
C THR A 73 9.98 -9.44 -21.55
N LEU A 74 9.36 -8.27 -21.70
CA LEU A 74 7.95 -8.19 -22.06
C LEU A 74 7.67 -8.88 -23.40
N LEU A 75 8.48 -8.61 -24.41
CA LEU A 75 8.34 -9.25 -25.73
C LEU A 75 8.51 -10.77 -25.63
N GLN A 76 9.49 -11.27 -24.88
CA GLN A 76 9.66 -12.70 -24.66
C GLN A 76 8.41 -13.34 -24.01
N LYS A 77 7.82 -12.68 -22.99
CA LYS A 77 6.57 -13.13 -22.37
C LYS A 77 5.41 -13.14 -23.38
N MET A 78 5.26 -12.10 -24.18
CA MET A 78 4.19 -12.01 -25.18
C MET A 78 4.31 -13.09 -26.28
N TYR A 79 5.53 -13.35 -26.76
CA TYR A 79 5.77 -14.44 -27.73
C TYR A 79 5.49 -15.82 -27.11
N LYS A 80 5.90 -16.04 -25.86
CA LYS A 80 5.62 -17.28 -25.15
C LYS A 80 4.11 -17.55 -24.99
N LEU A 81 3.31 -16.50 -24.79
CA LEU A 81 1.84 -16.62 -24.75
C LEU A 81 1.24 -17.00 -26.12
N ARG A 82 1.95 -16.72 -27.22
CA ARG A 82 1.58 -17.15 -28.58
C ARG A 82 2.08 -18.56 -28.92
N GLY A 83 2.76 -19.23 -27.98
CA GLY A 83 3.35 -20.54 -28.22
C GLY A 83 4.71 -20.50 -28.95
N GLU A 84 5.33 -19.32 -29.03
CA GLU A 84 6.64 -19.11 -29.65
C GLU A 84 7.67 -18.70 -28.59
N GLU A 85 8.91 -19.15 -28.76
CA GLU A 85 10.01 -18.71 -27.89
C GLU A 85 11.00 -17.87 -28.73
N ILE A 86 11.28 -16.66 -28.26
CA ILE A 86 12.29 -15.79 -28.85
C ILE A 86 13.47 -15.61 -27.90
N SER A 87 14.68 -15.61 -28.45
CA SER A 87 15.88 -15.27 -27.71
C SER A 87 15.92 -13.78 -27.36
N LEU A 88 16.69 -13.42 -26.35
CA LEU A 88 16.91 -12.02 -25.98
C LEU A 88 17.44 -11.19 -27.14
N ARG A 89 18.35 -11.77 -27.94
CA ARG A 89 18.87 -11.13 -29.17
C ARG A 89 17.78 -10.79 -30.18
N GLN A 90 16.81 -11.70 -30.34
CA GLN A 90 15.64 -11.45 -31.21
C GLN A 90 14.73 -10.36 -30.60
N ALA A 91 14.51 -10.37 -29.30
CA ALA A 91 13.73 -9.35 -28.63
C ALA A 91 14.36 -7.94 -28.79
N VAL A 92 15.68 -7.82 -28.67
CA VAL A 92 16.41 -6.56 -28.92
C VAL A 92 16.30 -6.13 -30.37
N SER A 93 16.44 -7.06 -31.34
CA SER A 93 16.28 -6.76 -32.76
C SER A 93 14.86 -6.30 -33.12
N LEU A 94 13.83 -6.80 -32.44
CA LEU A 94 12.44 -6.34 -32.59
C LEU A 94 12.23 -4.89 -32.13
N CYS A 95 13.17 -4.35 -31.35
CA CYS A 95 13.18 -2.96 -30.93
C CYS A 95 14.01 -2.05 -31.82
N ASP A 96 14.43 -2.52 -33.00
CA ASP A 96 15.32 -1.82 -33.94
C ASP A 96 16.68 -1.41 -33.33
N LEU A 97 17.15 -2.18 -32.33
CA LEU A 97 18.44 -1.96 -31.69
C LEU A 97 19.50 -2.93 -32.16
N ASP A 98 20.77 -2.52 -32.11
CA ASP A 98 21.90 -3.36 -32.50
C ASP A 98 22.12 -4.50 -31.48
N ALA A 99 21.81 -5.72 -31.92
CA ALA A 99 21.96 -6.94 -31.16
C ALA A 99 23.29 -7.67 -31.44
N SER A 100 24.25 -7.09 -32.16
CA SER A 100 25.48 -7.76 -32.59
C SER A 100 26.40 -8.18 -31.44
N GLY A 101 26.33 -7.48 -30.30
CA GLY A 101 27.10 -7.78 -29.07
C GLY A 101 26.50 -8.83 -28.16
N ILE A 102 25.31 -9.36 -28.47
CA ILE A 102 24.60 -10.33 -27.62
C ILE A 102 24.90 -11.76 -28.07
N LYS A 103 25.39 -12.63 -27.18
CA LYS A 103 25.63 -14.03 -27.49
C LYS A 103 24.34 -14.81 -27.69
N ALA A 104 24.29 -15.74 -28.62
CA ALA A 104 23.08 -16.51 -28.93
C ALA A 104 22.60 -17.44 -27.82
N GLU A 105 23.46 -17.68 -26.83
CA GLU A 105 23.20 -18.57 -25.67
C GLU A 105 22.73 -17.82 -24.40
N ASP A 106 22.63 -16.48 -24.44
CA ASP A 106 22.09 -15.71 -23.31
C ASP A 106 20.60 -16.04 -23.14
N LYS A 107 20.36 -17.12 -22.40
CA LYS A 107 19.05 -17.45 -21.85
C LYS A 107 18.78 -16.42 -20.78
N GLY A 108 17.71 -15.64 -20.96
CA GLY A 108 17.28 -14.56 -20.12
C GLY A 108 17.64 -14.64 -18.64
N TYR A 109 17.62 -13.49 -18.01
CA TYR A 109 18.00 -13.19 -16.62
C TYR A 109 17.84 -14.32 -15.60
N SER A 110 18.87 -14.53 -14.76
CA SER A 110 18.72 -15.36 -13.57
C SER A 110 18.02 -14.57 -12.45
N CYS A 111 17.17 -15.22 -11.69
CA CYS A 111 16.45 -14.66 -10.54
C CYS A 111 17.35 -13.90 -9.52
N VAL A 112 18.65 -14.22 -9.47
CA VAL A 112 19.64 -13.58 -8.60
C VAL A 112 20.07 -12.21 -9.11
N GLU A 113 20.10 -11.99 -10.43
CA GLU A 113 20.41 -10.71 -11.04
C GLU A 113 19.20 -9.77 -10.96
N ASP A 114 17.99 -10.30 -11.07
CA ASP A 114 16.74 -9.56 -10.86
C ASP A 114 16.65 -9.01 -9.44
N ILE A 115 17.06 -9.78 -8.40
CA ILE A 115 17.10 -9.31 -7.01
C ILE A 115 18.11 -8.18 -6.83
N LYS A 116 19.31 -8.28 -7.43
CA LYS A 116 20.31 -7.19 -7.39
C LYS A 116 19.85 -5.96 -8.16
N TYR A 117 19.16 -6.18 -9.28
CA TYR A 117 18.60 -5.11 -10.09
C TYR A 117 17.44 -4.40 -9.38
N MET A 118 16.56 -5.16 -8.71
CA MET A 118 15.49 -4.62 -7.86
C MET A 118 16.05 -3.86 -6.65
N GLN A 119 17.17 -4.32 -6.06
CA GLN A 119 17.89 -3.58 -5.02
C GLN A 119 18.50 -2.29 -5.57
N GLY A 120 18.95 -2.28 -6.83
CA GLY A 120 19.41 -1.09 -7.54
C GLY A 120 18.26 -0.10 -7.83
N LEU A 121 17.08 -0.60 -8.17
CA LEU A 121 15.87 0.20 -8.36
C LEU A 121 15.39 0.83 -7.04
N ASN A 122 15.48 0.11 -5.93
CA ASN A 122 15.20 0.66 -4.61
C ASN A 122 16.13 1.84 -4.24
N ASN A 123 17.32 1.91 -4.83
CA ASN A 123 18.24 3.05 -4.67
C ASN A 123 17.99 4.18 -5.69
N ILE A 124 17.27 3.91 -6.79
CA ILE A 124 17.01 4.89 -7.86
C ILE A 124 15.61 5.51 -7.72
N TYR A 125 14.66 4.80 -7.16
CA TYR A 125 13.29 5.26 -6.97
C TYR A 125 12.95 5.38 -5.47
N VAL A 126 13.51 6.39 -4.83
CA VAL A 126 12.83 7.02 -3.68
C VAL A 126 11.88 8.04 -4.31
N PRO A 127 10.60 7.71 -4.50
CA PRO A 127 9.65 8.70 -4.96
C PRO A 127 9.65 9.85 -3.95
N ASP A 128 9.61 11.05 -4.47
CA ASP A 128 9.65 12.27 -3.70
C ASP A 128 8.32 12.44 -2.92
N VAL A 129 8.21 11.73 -1.78
CA VAL A 129 7.09 11.96 -0.84
C VAL A 129 7.15 13.37 -0.25
N ASP A 130 8.26 14.09 -0.41
CA ASP A 130 8.40 15.47 0.04
C ASP A 130 7.58 16.42 -0.84
N ASN A 131 7.10 15.96 -2.02
CA ASN A 131 6.21 16.68 -2.93
C ASN A 131 4.73 16.26 -2.87
N LEU A 132 4.32 15.41 -1.92
CA LEU A 132 2.90 15.15 -1.72
C LEU A 132 2.24 16.40 -1.10
N ASP A 133 1.67 17.25 -1.96
CA ASP A 133 0.91 18.42 -1.52
C ASP A 133 -0.46 17.98 -1.00
N PHE A 134 -0.66 18.12 0.30
CA PHE A 134 -1.94 17.89 0.96
C PHE A 134 -2.60 19.24 1.30
N LYS A 135 -3.91 19.29 1.16
CA LYS A 135 -4.67 20.37 1.79
C LYS A 135 -4.47 20.28 3.30
N THR A 136 -3.90 21.30 3.88
CA THR A 136 -3.69 21.41 5.33
C THR A 136 -4.74 22.30 5.97
N TYR A 137 -4.98 22.04 7.25
CA TYR A 137 -5.94 22.78 8.04
C TYR A 137 -5.29 23.38 9.29
N ASP A 138 -5.87 24.47 9.80
CA ASP A 138 -5.39 25.07 11.04
C ASP A 138 -5.71 24.13 12.23
N LYS A 139 -4.67 23.75 12.97
CA LYS A 139 -4.80 22.91 14.18
C LYS A 139 -5.64 23.55 15.29
N ASN A 140 -5.85 24.88 15.26
CA ASN A 140 -6.65 25.58 16.25
C ASN A 140 -8.11 25.08 16.28
N ILE A 141 -8.61 24.49 15.19
CA ILE A 141 -9.94 23.85 15.18
C ILE A 141 -10.06 22.78 16.27
N LEU A 142 -9.00 22.05 16.60
CA LEU A 142 -9.01 21.01 17.62
C LEU A 142 -9.24 21.55 19.04
N ARG A 143 -9.08 22.85 19.27
CA ARG A 143 -9.38 23.50 20.56
C ARG A 143 -10.88 23.63 20.83
N LYS A 144 -11.73 23.45 19.81
CA LYS A 144 -13.20 23.41 19.97
C LYS A 144 -13.65 22.14 20.71
N PHE A 145 -12.84 21.09 20.68
CA PHE A 145 -13.19 19.79 21.24
C PHE A 145 -12.40 19.53 22.54
N SER A 146 -13.03 18.86 23.48
CA SER A 146 -12.42 18.54 24.76
C SER A 146 -11.87 17.11 24.78
N PHE A 147 -10.95 16.86 25.70
CA PHE A 147 -10.65 15.50 26.15
C PHE A 147 -11.64 15.15 27.26
N ASP A 148 -12.68 14.40 26.90
CA ASP A 148 -13.76 14.04 27.80
C ASP A 148 -13.77 12.53 28.06
N TYR A 149 -13.50 12.11 29.28
CA TYR A 149 -13.47 10.70 29.67
C TYR A 149 -14.81 10.00 29.40
N MET A 150 -15.94 10.66 29.68
CA MET A 150 -17.25 10.06 29.48
C MET A 150 -17.56 9.88 27.99
N GLY A 151 -17.24 10.88 27.18
CA GLY A 151 -17.43 10.80 25.73
C GLY A 151 -16.48 9.81 25.05
N LEU A 152 -15.32 9.51 25.66
CA LEU A 152 -14.34 8.54 25.16
C LEU A 152 -14.47 7.15 25.81
N MET A 153 -15.45 6.97 26.72
CA MET A 153 -15.59 5.77 27.55
C MET A 153 -15.68 4.49 26.72
N SER A 154 -16.34 4.51 25.57
CA SER A 154 -16.46 3.34 24.71
C SER A 154 -15.09 2.81 24.26
N TRP A 155 -14.17 3.70 23.90
CA TRP A 155 -12.80 3.31 23.50
C TRP A 155 -11.93 2.90 24.68
N ILE A 156 -12.13 3.54 25.84
CA ILE A 156 -11.43 3.17 27.09
C ILE A 156 -11.86 1.76 27.52
N GLN A 157 -13.16 1.44 27.46
CA GLN A 157 -13.69 0.11 27.77
C GLN A 157 -13.25 -0.97 26.77
N GLU A 158 -13.00 -0.59 25.50
CA GLU A 158 -12.41 -1.45 24.49
C GLU A 158 -10.88 -1.63 24.70
N GLY A 159 -10.30 -1.09 25.77
CA GLY A 159 -8.92 -1.32 26.20
C GLY A 159 -7.91 -0.28 25.73
N ILE A 160 -8.33 0.84 25.12
CA ILE A 160 -7.40 1.90 24.70
C ILE A 160 -7.04 2.75 25.92
N SER A 161 -5.73 2.91 26.17
CA SER A 161 -5.24 3.71 27.29
C SER A 161 -5.45 5.21 27.07
N ILE A 162 -5.54 5.94 28.16
CA ILE A 162 -5.68 7.41 28.17
C ILE A 162 -4.47 8.06 27.48
N GLU A 163 -3.27 7.54 27.74
CA GLU A 163 -2.02 8.02 27.15
C GLU A 163 -2.02 7.84 25.62
N SER A 164 -2.59 6.73 25.12
CA SER A 164 -2.75 6.50 23.70
C SER A 164 -3.71 7.52 23.09
N LEU A 165 -4.87 7.72 23.69
CA LEU A 165 -5.84 8.73 23.26
C LEU A 165 -5.21 10.15 23.22
N GLN A 166 -4.42 10.50 24.22
CA GLN A 166 -3.75 11.80 24.32
C GLN A 166 -2.65 11.94 23.26
N LYS A 167 -1.81 10.91 23.06
CA LYS A 167 -0.75 10.93 22.07
C LYS A 167 -1.29 11.17 20.64
N PHE A 168 -2.40 10.52 20.31
CA PHE A 168 -3.07 10.67 19.02
C PHE A 168 -4.04 11.86 18.96
N ASN A 169 -4.02 12.70 20.01
CA ASN A 169 -4.84 13.92 20.12
C ASN A 169 -6.35 13.66 19.89
N ILE A 170 -6.82 12.49 20.35
CA ILE A 170 -8.24 12.12 20.26
C ILE A 170 -9.05 13.05 21.16
N LYS A 171 -10.17 13.54 20.67
CA LYS A 171 -11.07 14.46 21.34
C LYS A 171 -12.51 13.95 21.27
N TYR A 172 -13.40 14.68 21.92
CA TYR A 172 -14.83 14.42 21.88
C TYR A 172 -15.60 15.69 21.52
N ASP A 173 -16.54 15.53 20.62
CA ASP A 173 -17.53 16.55 20.26
C ASP A 173 -18.82 16.26 21.03
N SER A 174 -19.07 17.01 22.11
CA SER A 174 -20.26 16.84 22.93
C SER A 174 -21.55 17.27 22.23
N TYR A 175 -21.46 18.15 21.23
CA TYR A 175 -22.63 18.60 20.47
C TYR A 175 -23.12 17.51 19.49
N ARG A 176 -22.19 16.86 18.78
CA ARG A 176 -22.50 15.79 17.82
C ARG A 176 -22.51 14.40 18.44
N ASP A 177 -22.03 14.25 19.67
CA ASP A 177 -21.81 12.97 20.35
C ASP A 177 -20.93 12.05 19.48
N ALA A 178 -19.72 12.52 19.22
CA ALA A 178 -18.78 11.87 18.34
C ALA A 178 -17.34 11.94 18.87
N ILE A 179 -16.58 10.87 18.65
CA ILE A 179 -15.14 10.85 18.88
C ILE A 179 -14.47 11.56 17.69
N VAL A 180 -13.66 12.56 17.97
CA VAL A 180 -12.93 13.38 16.98
C VAL A 180 -11.53 12.82 16.81
N ILE A 181 -11.19 12.44 15.58
CA ILE A 181 -9.97 11.74 15.21
C ILE A 181 -9.21 12.62 14.23
N PRO A 182 -8.19 13.38 14.66
CA PRO A 182 -7.37 14.16 13.76
C PRO A 182 -6.42 13.27 12.97
N ASN A 183 -6.16 13.62 11.72
CA ASN A 183 -5.23 12.96 10.84
C ASN A 183 -4.07 13.91 10.50
N PHE A 184 -2.86 13.48 10.73
CA PHE A 184 -1.66 14.26 10.47
C PHE A 184 -0.83 13.64 9.35
N ASP A 185 -0.17 14.48 8.55
CA ASP A 185 0.85 14.02 7.61
C ASP A 185 2.15 13.62 8.34
N TYR A 186 3.14 13.18 7.58
CA TYR A 186 4.44 12.77 8.11
C TYR A 186 5.14 13.87 8.93
N GLU A 187 4.93 15.15 8.60
CA GLU A 187 5.52 16.32 9.28
C GLU A 187 4.65 16.82 10.45
N GLY A 188 3.49 16.20 10.67
CA GLY A 188 2.55 16.59 11.72
C GLY A 188 1.62 17.73 11.34
N LYS A 189 1.49 18.10 10.07
CA LYS A 189 0.45 19.05 9.63
C LYS A 189 -0.91 18.37 9.66
N LEU A 190 -1.95 19.09 10.10
CA LEU A 190 -3.32 18.56 10.11
C LEU A 190 -3.85 18.50 8.67
N ILE A 191 -4.18 17.30 8.19
CA ILE A 191 -4.63 17.03 6.83
C ILE A 191 -6.07 16.53 6.74
N GLY A 192 -6.72 16.34 7.87
CA GLY A 192 -8.12 15.94 7.96
C GLY A 192 -8.56 15.66 9.38
N ILE A 193 -9.85 15.57 9.56
CA ILE A 193 -10.46 15.18 10.84
C ILE A 193 -11.64 14.26 10.53
N ARG A 194 -11.66 13.07 11.16
CA ARG A 194 -12.81 12.18 11.11
C ARG A 194 -13.57 12.22 12.42
N GLU A 195 -14.87 12.00 12.34
CA GLU A 195 -15.74 11.83 13.49
C GLU A 195 -16.29 10.40 13.49
N ARG A 196 -16.13 9.69 14.63
CA ARG A 196 -16.82 8.43 14.89
C ARG A 196 -18.05 8.70 15.70
N PHE A 197 -19.22 8.58 15.10
CA PHE A 197 -20.50 8.83 15.74
C PHE A 197 -20.87 7.72 16.71
N LEU A 198 -21.45 8.08 17.86
CA LEU A 198 -21.83 7.14 18.92
C LEU A 198 -23.33 6.86 18.91
N LYS A 199 -24.19 7.82 18.50
CA LYS A 199 -25.64 7.64 18.46
C LYS A 199 -26.07 6.71 17.34
N PRO A 200 -26.93 5.70 17.57
CA PRO A 200 -27.36 4.75 16.53
C PRO A 200 -27.91 5.40 15.27
N GLN A 201 -28.68 6.48 15.41
CA GLN A 201 -29.26 7.22 14.29
C GLN A 201 -28.24 7.89 13.38
N ASP A 202 -27.07 8.25 13.91
CA ASP A 202 -25.97 8.86 13.16
C ASP A 202 -25.04 7.81 12.61
N VAL A 203 -24.85 6.69 13.32
CA VAL A 203 -24.13 5.51 12.84
C VAL A 203 -24.81 4.92 11.58
N ALA A 204 -26.15 4.92 11.53
CA ALA A 204 -26.89 4.47 10.35
C ALA A 204 -26.61 5.29 9.09
N LYS A 205 -26.19 6.56 9.25
CA LYS A 205 -25.78 7.46 8.14
C LYS A 205 -24.29 7.34 7.79
N GLY A 206 -23.55 6.50 8.49
CA GLY A 206 -22.12 6.30 8.38
C GLY A 206 -21.43 6.48 9.73
N LYS A 207 -20.85 5.39 10.26
CA LYS A 207 -20.17 5.35 11.57
C LYS A 207 -19.00 6.33 11.64
N TYR A 208 -18.27 6.48 10.53
CA TYR A 208 -17.14 7.40 10.38
C TYR A 208 -17.42 8.38 9.26
N ARG A 209 -17.31 9.68 9.53
CA ARG A 209 -17.48 10.74 8.53
C ARG A 209 -16.44 11.83 8.72
N PRO A 210 -16.03 12.56 7.68
CA PRO A 210 -15.19 13.75 7.85
C PRO A 210 -15.93 14.82 8.63
N LEU A 211 -15.22 15.54 9.49
CA LEU A 211 -15.74 16.68 10.22
C LEU A 211 -16.19 17.75 9.21
N TYR A 212 -17.41 18.28 9.39
CA TYR A 212 -17.87 19.47 8.71
C TYR A 212 -18.13 20.57 9.74
N ASP A 213 -17.41 21.68 9.63
CA ASP A 213 -17.54 22.80 10.58
C ASP A 213 -17.42 24.14 9.84
N ASN A 214 -18.37 25.07 10.07
CA ASN A 214 -18.39 26.43 9.50
C ASN A 214 -18.13 26.48 7.99
N GLY A 215 -18.77 25.59 7.21
CA GLY A 215 -18.62 25.55 5.75
C GLY A 215 -17.36 24.83 5.26
N VAL A 216 -16.51 24.33 6.16
CA VAL A 216 -15.28 23.61 5.81
C VAL A 216 -15.46 22.11 6.06
N LEU A 217 -15.18 21.30 5.03
CA LEU A 217 -15.10 19.87 5.14
C LEU A 217 -13.62 19.46 5.37
N TYR A 218 -13.34 18.86 6.53
CA TYR A 218 -12.00 18.40 6.93
C TYR A 218 -11.71 16.99 6.42
N ASN A 219 -11.79 16.82 5.11
CA ASN A 219 -11.65 15.52 4.48
C ASN A 219 -10.20 15.04 4.50
N HIS A 220 -9.97 13.84 5.01
CA HIS A 220 -8.67 13.19 5.01
C HIS A 220 -8.39 12.59 3.61
N PRO A 221 -7.18 12.74 3.06
CA PRO A 221 -6.80 12.18 1.76
C PRO A 221 -6.53 10.67 1.88
N THR A 222 -7.59 9.87 2.05
CA THR A 222 -7.51 8.40 2.10
C THR A 222 -6.78 7.86 0.87
N GLY A 223 -5.93 6.87 1.07
CA GLY A 223 -5.12 6.28 0.01
C GLY A 223 -3.84 7.05 -0.33
N ARG A 224 -3.60 8.23 0.25
CA ARG A 224 -2.38 9.01 0.01
C ARG A 224 -1.43 9.07 1.19
N THR A 225 -1.88 8.67 2.38
CA THR A 225 -1.07 8.58 3.60
C THR A 225 -1.68 7.57 4.57
N PHE A 226 -0.92 7.21 5.61
CA PHE A 226 -1.40 6.36 6.70
C PHE A 226 -1.88 7.18 7.89
N TYR A 227 -2.92 6.72 8.57
CA TYR A 227 -3.20 7.15 9.92
C TYR A 227 -2.12 6.64 10.88
N GLY A 228 -1.70 7.47 11.81
CA GLY A 228 -0.65 7.16 12.78
C GLY A 228 0.78 7.35 12.26
N ILE A 229 0.96 7.82 11.02
CA ILE A 229 2.29 7.99 10.45
C ILE A 229 3.11 9.02 11.21
N TYR A 230 2.51 10.14 11.62
CA TYR A 230 3.18 11.18 12.39
C TYR A 230 3.63 10.68 13.77
N GLU A 231 2.75 9.98 14.46
CA GLU A 231 2.97 9.51 15.82
C GLU A 231 3.97 8.36 15.90
N ASN A 232 4.06 7.55 14.83
CA ASN A 232 4.71 6.23 14.88
C ASN A 232 5.93 6.10 13.95
N HIS A 233 6.18 7.04 13.00
CA HIS A 233 7.28 6.91 12.02
C HIS A 233 8.63 6.63 12.68
N LYS A 234 8.98 7.30 13.79
CA LYS A 234 10.25 7.08 14.49
C LYS A 234 10.44 5.66 15.02
N ALA A 235 9.37 5.06 15.53
CA ALA A 235 9.40 3.66 15.98
C ALA A 235 9.54 2.69 14.80
N ILE A 236 8.85 2.97 13.70
CA ILE A 236 8.91 2.20 12.46
C ILE A 236 10.31 2.30 11.84
N GLU A 237 10.87 3.49 11.73
CA GLU A 237 12.22 3.74 11.23
C GLU A 237 13.29 2.99 12.05
N ARG A 238 13.15 2.97 13.36
CA ARG A 238 14.06 2.26 14.26
C ARG A 238 13.95 0.74 14.11
N LYS A 239 12.72 0.21 14.07
CA LYS A 239 12.45 -1.24 14.02
C LYS A 239 12.47 -1.82 12.61
N LYS A 240 12.31 -0.98 11.58
CA LYS A 240 12.20 -1.39 10.17
C LYS A 240 11.04 -2.34 9.88
N ILE A 241 10.00 -2.28 10.72
CA ILE A 241 8.78 -3.11 10.64
C ILE A 241 7.58 -2.18 10.75
N ALA A 242 6.57 -2.42 9.92
CA ALA A 242 5.25 -1.78 10.01
C ALA A 242 4.16 -2.84 10.10
N VAL A 243 3.19 -2.63 11.02
CA VAL A 243 1.94 -3.41 11.09
C VAL A 243 0.84 -2.51 10.55
N ILE A 244 0.14 -2.97 9.51
CA ILE A 244 -0.87 -2.18 8.81
C ILE A 244 -2.25 -2.74 9.13
N PHE A 245 -3.05 -1.95 9.81
CA PHE A 245 -4.44 -2.20 10.15
C PHE A 245 -5.41 -1.52 9.17
N GLU A 246 -6.68 -1.83 9.28
CA GLU A 246 -7.73 -1.16 8.51
C GLU A 246 -8.13 0.19 9.14
N GLY A 247 -8.33 0.23 10.46
CA GLY A 247 -8.90 1.37 11.18
C GLY A 247 -8.00 2.00 12.23
N GLU A 248 -8.36 3.22 12.63
CA GLU A 248 -7.62 4.04 13.61
C GLU A 248 -7.55 3.40 14.99
N LYS A 249 -8.65 2.78 15.42
CA LYS A 249 -8.78 2.17 16.75
C LYS A 249 -7.66 1.16 17.02
N SER A 250 -7.37 0.33 16.03
CA SER A 250 -6.35 -0.72 16.10
C SER A 250 -4.93 -0.15 16.27
N VAL A 251 -4.65 1.01 15.68
CA VAL A 251 -3.37 1.71 15.84
C VAL A 251 -3.18 2.19 17.29
N LEU A 252 -4.24 2.74 17.89
CA LEU A 252 -4.21 3.20 19.28
C LEU A 252 -4.10 2.02 20.26
N LEU A 253 -4.85 0.95 19.98
CA LEU A 253 -4.84 -0.25 20.83
C LEU A 253 -3.49 -0.97 20.77
N TYR A 254 -2.85 -1.02 19.60
CA TYR A 254 -1.50 -1.54 19.45
C TYR A 254 -0.50 -0.75 20.31
N GLY A 255 -0.57 0.59 20.28
CA GLY A 255 0.25 1.46 21.13
C GLY A 255 0.00 1.27 22.62
N THR A 256 -1.24 0.98 23.01
CA THR A 256 -1.59 0.65 24.40
C THR A 256 -0.94 -0.65 24.85
N ILE A 257 -0.98 -1.70 24.01
CA ILE A 257 -0.52 -3.04 24.38
C ILE A 257 1.02 -3.13 24.34
N TYR A 258 1.66 -2.52 23.34
CA TYR A 258 3.11 -2.67 23.12
C TYR A 258 3.94 -1.46 23.55
N GLY A 259 3.28 -0.43 24.08
CA GLY A 259 3.90 0.83 24.48
C GLY A 259 4.00 1.84 23.35
N LEU A 260 3.70 3.09 23.66
CA LEU A 260 3.60 4.18 22.69
C LEU A 260 4.90 4.45 21.93
N GLU A 261 6.05 4.29 22.60
CA GLU A 261 7.38 4.47 21.98
C GLU A 261 7.78 3.30 21.07
N ASN A 262 7.05 2.20 21.15
CA ASN A 262 7.26 1.00 20.35
C ASN A 262 6.15 0.78 19.32
N ASN A 263 5.21 1.72 19.21
CA ASN A 263 4.09 1.61 18.30
C ASN A 263 4.57 1.67 16.84
N ILE A 264 4.45 0.55 16.14
CA ILE A 264 4.78 0.39 14.72
C ILE A 264 3.54 0.20 13.85
N ALA A 265 2.37 0.50 14.42
CA ALA A 265 1.09 0.34 13.74
C ALA A 265 0.77 1.56 12.88
N LEU A 266 0.19 1.30 11.72
CA LEU A 266 -0.37 2.27 10.78
C LEU A 266 -1.77 1.80 10.37
N ALA A 267 -2.63 2.71 9.87
CA ALA A 267 -3.88 2.30 9.26
C ALA A 267 -4.09 2.94 7.88
N THR A 268 -4.67 2.16 6.96
CA THR A 268 -5.01 2.60 5.59
C THR A 268 -6.37 3.29 5.52
N LEU A 269 -7.19 3.19 6.56
CA LEU A 269 -8.58 3.68 6.61
C LEU A 269 -9.49 3.08 5.52
N GLY A 270 -9.31 1.81 5.31
CA GLY A 270 -9.90 0.94 4.30
C GLY A 270 -8.87 -0.11 3.89
N GLN A 271 -9.18 -0.95 2.92
CA GLN A 271 -8.31 -2.07 2.58
C GLN A 271 -7.38 -1.82 1.37
N ASN A 272 -7.27 -0.59 0.87
CA ASN A 272 -6.50 -0.32 -0.34
C ASN A 272 -5.07 0.11 -0.02
N ILE A 273 -4.11 -0.60 -0.62
CA ILE A 273 -2.70 -0.20 -0.64
C ILE A 273 -2.44 0.57 -1.94
N THR A 274 -1.79 1.70 -1.84
CA THR A 274 -1.50 2.60 -2.97
C THR A 274 0.01 2.81 -3.13
N LYS A 275 0.41 3.45 -4.22
CA LYS A 275 1.80 3.85 -4.45
C LYS A 275 2.29 4.81 -3.36
N ASP A 276 1.47 5.76 -2.94
CA ASP A 276 1.83 6.72 -1.88
C ASP A 276 2.12 6.00 -0.56
N HIS A 277 1.35 4.96 -0.22
CA HIS A 277 1.62 4.12 0.94
C HIS A 277 2.99 3.41 0.84
N ILE A 278 3.30 2.82 -0.32
CA ILE A 278 4.60 2.18 -0.56
C ILE A 278 5.75 3.18 -0.40
N GLN A 279 5.58 4.40 -0.92
CA GLN A 279 6.56 5.46 -0.81
C GLN A 279 6.88 5.83 0.63
N TYR A 280 5.85 5.99 1.48
CA TYR A 280 6.06 6.26 2.90
C TYR A 280 6.78 5.12 3.62
N LEU A 281 6.44 3.86 3.32
CA LEU A 281 7.12 2.71 3.90
C LEU A 281 8.60 2.66 3.48
N LEU A 282 8.90 2.95 2.21
CA LEU A 282 10.27 3.06 1.71
C LEU A 282 11.03 4.23 2.37
N LYS A 283 10.42 5.41 2.48
CA LYS A 283 11.00 6.57 3.18
C LYS A 283 11.38 6.24 4.61
N MET A 284 10.54 5.52 5.33
CA MET A 284 10.82 5.04 6.68
C MET A 284 11.85 3.90 6.74
N GLY A 285 12.30 3.40 5.58
CA GLY A 285 13.25 2.30 5.46
C GLY A 285 12.71 0.99 6.01
N VAL A 286 11.40 0.76 5.89
CA VAL A 286 10.73 -0.49 6.28
C VAL A 286 11.31 -1.64 5.47
N ARG A 287 11.45 -2.81 6.11
CA ARG A 287 11.88 -4.06 5.48
C ARG A 287 10.81 -5.14 5.57
N ASN A 288 10.03 -5.10 6.65
CA ASN A 288 8.98 -6.09 6.90
C ASN A 288 7.65 -5.39 7.08
N VAL A 289 6.65 -5.84 6.35
CA VAL A 289 5.27 -5.36 6.43
C VAL A 289 4.37 -6.50 6.88
N ILE A 290 3.53 -6.23 7.86
CA ILE A 290 2.55 -7.18 8.38
C ILE A 290 1.17 -6.57 8.11
N LEU A 291 0.36 -7.19 7.23
CA LEU A 291 -1.02 -6.80 7.01
C LEU A 291 -1.90 -7.47 8.07
N ALA A 292 -2.57 -6.67 8.87
CA ALA A 292 -3.41 -7.06 9.99
C ALA A 292 -4.84 -6.50 9.80
N TYR A 293 -5.47 -6.84 8.66
CA TYR A 293 -6.82 -6.39 8.34
C TYR A 293 -7.88 -7.15 9.13
N ASP A 294 -9.09 -6.61 9.15
CA ASP A 294 -10.20 -7.12 9.97
C ASP A 294 -10.67 -8.50 9.48
N THR A 295 -11.25 -9.30 10.38
CA THR A 295 -11.78 -10.65 10.11
C THR A 295 -13.13 -10.57 9.40
N ASP A 296 -13.12 -10.37 8.08
CA ASP A 296 -14.31 -10.30 7.24
C ASP A 296 -14.85 -11.71 6.86
N TYR A 297 -14.81 -12.68 7.79
CA TYR A 297 -15.24 -14.07 7.57
C TYR A 297 -15.78 -14.71 8.85
N GLU A 298 -16.78 -15.57 8.71
CA GLU A 298 -17.43 -16.31 9.80
C GLU A 298 -17.27 -17.82 9.68
N ASP A 299 -16.80 -18.30 8.50
CA ASP A 299 -16.58 -19.72 8.20
C ASP A 299 -15.34 -19.95 7.33
N TYR A 300 -14.98 -21.21 7.11
CA TYR A 300 -13.79 -21.59 6.35
C TYR A 300 -13.86 -21.25 4.84
N GLU A 301 -15.05 -21.16 4.26
CA GLU A 301 -15.21 -20.80 2.85
C GLU A 301 -14.93 -19.32 2.65
N GLN A 302 -15.55 -18.47 3.46
CA GLN A 302 -15.30 -17.03 3.48
C GLN A 302 -13.84 -16.72 3.87
N LEU A 303 -13.27 -17.45 4.84
CA LEU A 303 -11.87 -17.29 5.23
C LEU A 303 -10.93 -17.47 4.03
N ARG A 304 -11.13 -18.50 3.21
CA ARG A 304 -10.30 -18.74 2.00
C ARG A 304 -10.42 -17.60 0.98
N GLU A 305 -11.64 -17.08 0.78
CA GLU A 305 -11.86 -15.96 -0.13
C GLU A 305 -11.18 -14.68 0.38
N VAL A 306 -11.31 -14.38 1.67
CA VAL A 306 -10.68 -13.20 2.30
C VAL A 306 -9.17 -13.35 2.34
N GLU A 307 -8.66 -14.54 2.66
CA GLU A 307 -7.23 -14.84 2.62
C GLU A 307 -6.66 -14.57 1.23
N GLN A 308 -7.34 -15.03 0.16
CA GLN A 308 -6.89 -14.76 -1.20
C GLN A 308 -6.88 -13.26 -1.52
N LYS A 309 -7.88 -12.51 -1.09
CA LYS A 309 -7.91 -11.04 -1.22
C LYS A 309 -6.73 -10.37 -0.51
N TYR A 310 -6.36 -10.86 0.68
CA TYR A 310 -5.21 -10.31 1.43
C TYR A 310 -3.87 -10.70 0.82
N ILE A 311 -3.75 -11.91 0.28
CA ILE A 311 -2.60 -12.33 -0.52
C ILE A 311 -2.40 -11.41 -1.73
N ASP A 312 -3.47 -11.10 -2.46
CA ASP A 312 -3.38 -10.24 -3.64
C ASP A 312 -2.96 -8.80 -3.27
N LYS A 313 -3.38 -8.29 -2.12
CA LYS A 313 -2.88 -7.01 -1.58
C LYS A 313 -1.41 -7.11 -1.14
N ALA A 314 -1.03 -8.20 -0.50
CA ALA A 314 0.34 -8.44 -0.07
C ALA A 314 1.30 -8.52 -1.27
N LYS A 315 0.87 -9.11 -2.39
CA LYS A 315 1.65 -9.15 -3.64
C LYS A 315 2.00 -7.75 -4.20
N ILE A 316 1.20 -6.72 -3.92
CA ILE A 316 1.50 -5.34 -4.31
C ILE A 316 2.72 -4.81 -3.53
N LEU A 317 2.89 -5.27 -2.30
CA LEU A 317 3.98 -4.88 -1.39
C LEU A 317 5.22 -5.77 -1.52
N ALA A 318 5.04 -7.03 -1.89
CA ALA A 318 6.10 -8.05 -1.93
C ALA A 318 7.33 -7.69 -2.79
N PRO A 319 7.22 -6.91 -3.89
CA PRO A 319 8.39 -6.44 -4.64
C PRO A 319 9.32 -5.52 -3.83
N TYR A 320 8.83 -4.91 -2.75
CA TYR A 320 9.55 -3.90 -1.97
C TYR A 320 9.90 -4.35 -0.56
N PHE A 321 9.11 -5.27 0.02
CA PHE A 321 9.17 -5.64 1.42
C PHE A 321 9.01 -7.15 1.61
N ASN A 322 9.53 -7.68 2.73
CA ASN A 322 9.09 -8.97 3.23
C ASN A 322 7.68 -8.81 3.79
N VAL A 323 6.71 -9.46 3.20
CA VAL A 323 5.30 -9.29 3.56
C VAL A 323 4.75 -10.52 4.25
N SER A 324 3.94 -10.32 5.25
CA SER A 324 3.09 -11.36 5.85
C SER A 324 1.68 -10.85 6.09
N ILE A 325 0.72 -11.75 6.12
CA ILE A 325 -0.68 -11.48 6.44
C ILE A 325 -1.07 -12.19 7.73
N LEU A 326 -1.92 -11.55 8.52
CA LEU A 326 -2.51 -12.13 9.72
C LEU A 326 -3.91 -12.66 9.37
N MET A 327 -4.12 -13.94 9.69
CA MET A 327 -5.42 -14.60 9.54
C MET A 327 -5.74 -15.33 10.84
N ASP A 328 -6.98 -15.20 11.32
CA ASP A 328 -7.46 -15.96 12.47
C ASP A 328 -8.03 -17.30 12.01
N TYR A 329 -7.16 -18.29 11.89
CA TYR A 329 -7.54 -19.64 11.45
C TYR A 329 -8.33 -20.42 12.52
N ASP A 330 -8.30 -19.97 13.76
CA ASP A 330 -8.96 -20.63 14.91
C ASP A 330 -10.33 -20.01 15.25
N PHE A 331 -10.73 -18.95 14.54
CA PHE A 331 -11.97 -18.21 14.79
C PHE A 331 -12.08 -17.74 16.25
N ALA A 332 -10.95 -17.26 16.80
CA ALA A 332 -10.88 -16.73 18.16
C ALA A 332 -11.43 -15.28 18.26
N LEU A 333 -11.61 -14.62 17.12
CA LEU A 333 -12.10 -13.25 17.02
C LEU A 333 -13.55 -13.24 16.50
N GLU A 334 -14.27 -12.18 16.87
CA GLU A 334 -15.60 -11.93 16.31
C GLU A 334 -15.50 -11.43 14.85
N TYR A 335 -16.57 -11.60 14.10
CA TYR A 335 -16.71 -11.06 12.74
C TYR A 335 -16.45 -9.54 12.72
N LYS A 336 -15.65 -9.07 11.78
CA LYS A 336 -15.20 -7.67 11.64
C LYS A 336 -14.37 -7.13 12.78
N SER A 337 -13.74 -7.99 13.56
CA SER A 337 -12.76 -7.59 14.56
C SER A 337 -11.38 -7.46 13.91
N SER A 338 -10.61 -6.49 14.37
CA SER A 338 -9.20 -6.40 14.05
C SER A 338 -8.42 -7.48 14.84
N PRO A 339 -7.33 -8.05 14.29
CA PRO A 339 -6.51 -9.01 15.01
C PRO A 339 -6.06 -8.57 16.40
N ILE A 340 -5.92 -7.26 16.64
CA ILE A 340 -5.51 -6.70 17.92
C ILE A 340 -6.66 -6.57 18.94
N ASP A 341 -7.93 -6.63 18.48
CA ASP A 341 -9.10 -6.50 19.36
C ASP A 341 -9.21 -7.68 20.34
N GLY A 342 -8.67 -8.85 20.00
CA GLY A 342 -8.57 -10.00 20.90
C GLY A 342 -7.58 -9.84 22.06
N GLY A 343 -6.87 -8.70 22.12
CA GLY A 343 -5.84 -8.47 23.12
C GLY A 343 -4.49 -9.11 22.76
N LYS A 344 -3.54 -8.97 23.68
CA LYS A 344 -2.14 -9.33 23.43
C LYS A 344 -1.96 -10.80 23.07
N ASP A 345 -2.53 -11.69 23.86
CA ASP A 345 -2.26 -13.14 23.72
C ASP A 345 -2.81 -13.71 22.40
N ILE A 346 -4.03 -13.28 22.01
CA ILE A 346 -4.64 -13.68 20.75
C ILE A 346 -3.85 -13.08 19.58
N PHE A 347 -3.49 -11.80 19.65
CA PHE A 347 -2.70 -11.15 18.62
C PHE A 347 -1.34 -11.83 18.42
N GLU A 348 -0.62 -12.15 19.49
CA GLU A 348 0.68 -12.83 19.40
C GLU A 348 0.56 -14.26 18.84
N LYS A 349 -0.54 -14.96 19.14
CA LYS A 349 -0.85 -16.25 18.53
C LYS A 349 -1.04 -16.13 17.02
N ILE A 350 -1.92 -15.23 16.58
CA ILE A 350 -2.17 -14.97 15.15
C ILE A 350 -0.88 -14.50 14.45
N LEU A 351 -0.08 -13.65 15.12
CA LEU A 351 1.19 -13.17 14.58
C LEU A 351 2.22 -14.30 14.43
N LYS A 352 2.24 -15.28 15.33
CA LYS A 352 3.10 -16.47 15.23
C LYS A 352 2.72 -17.34 14.03
N ASP A 353 1.42 -17.49 13.80
CA ASP A 353 0.86 -18.31 12.74
C ASP A 353 0.67 -17.55 11.40
N ARG A 354 1.25 -16.35 11.30
CA ARG A 354 1.14 -15.50 10.11
C ARG A 354 1.60 -16.19 8.84
N ARG A 355 0.91 -15.95 7.75
CA ARG A 355 1.29 -16.41 6.42
C ARG A 355 2.32 -15.47 5.80
N ILE A 356 3.46 -15.99 5.40
CA ILE A 356 4.51 -15.27 4.66
C ILE A 356 4.19 -15.35 3.17
N ILE A 357 4.35 -14.24 2.45
CA ILE A 357 4.03 -14.09 1.02
C ILE A 357 5.33 -13.95 0.22
#